data_5db64a27b6cef557215b6c4ef3a0abfa
#
_entry.id   5db64a27b6cef557215b6c4ef3a0abfa
#
_cell.length_a   1.000
_cell.length_b   1.000
_cell.length_c   1.000
_cell.angle_alpha   90.00
_cell.angle_beta   90.00
_cell.angle_gamma   90.00
#
_symmetry.space_group_name_H-M   'P 1'
#
loop_
_entity.id
_entity.type
_entity.pdbx_description
1 polymer ?
#
loop_
_entity_poly.entity_id
_entity_poly.type
_entity_poly.pdbx_seq_one_letter_code
_entity_poly.pdbx_strand_id
1 'polypeptide(L)'
;MAAPALTPSSVSRALCALLLAASLPTGTVHAQEIPPPAYQLAAQRAGIPSAVLYAVALQESGIRRNGRLVPWPWSLNVAGQSRRFATRSDACSGLQQAMRATPHTRIDAGLGQINLGYHAQRFTYPCDLLDPYRNLAIAAEILKEQHTPGEDWLLAIGRYHRPAGGEPAARYRRSVSRHLARVQGTRTTGAPHAACQEKSP
;
A
#
# COMPACT_ATOMS: atom_id res chain seq x y z
N MET A 1 -16.42 -85.50 47.24
CA MET A 1 -16.92 -85.38 45.91
C MET A 1 -17.25 -83.88 45.69
N ALA A 2 -16.35 -83.13 45.08
CA ALA A 2 -16.49 -81.73 44.96
C ALA A 2 -16.41 -81.40 43.46
N ALA A 3 -17.38 -80.69 42.96
CA ALA A 3 -17.41 -80.17 41.61
C ALA A 3 -16.74 -78.76 41.57
N PRO A 4 -16.01 -78.43 40.51
CA PRO A 4 -15.34 -77.12 40.45
C PRO A 4 -16.23 -76.03 39.90
N ALA A 5 -16.07 -74.84 40.44
CA ALA A 5 -16.71 -73.60 40.06
C ALA A 5 -16.09 -72.98 38.79
N LEU A 6 -16.91 -72.56 37.91
CA LEU A 6 -16.52 -71.78 36.71
C LEU A 6 -16.43 -70.29 37.06
N THR A 7 -15.32 -69.65 36.75
CA THR A 7 -15.12 -68.21 36.83
C THR A 7 -15.54 -67.49 35.57
N PRO A 8 -16.20 -66.34 35.62
CA PRO A 8 -16.57 -65.56 34.43
C PRO A 8 -15.41 -64.63 34.00
N SER A 9 -15.14 -64.65 32.69
CA SER A 9 -14.20 -63.79 32.01
C SER A 9 -14.62 -62.31 32.05
N SER A 10 -13.71 -61.47 32.52
CA SER A 10 -13.85 -60.02 32.45
C SER A 10 -13.53 -59.50 31.04
N VAL A 11 -14.52 -58.97 30.41
CA VAL A 11 -14.37 -58.26 29.10
C VAL A 11 -13.91 -56.85 29.38
N SER A 12 -12.65 -56.55 29.16
CA SER A 12 -12.12 -55.18 29.18
C SER A 12 -12.63 -54.42 27.98
N ARG A 13 -13.52 -53.44 28.20
CA ARG A 13 -13.89 -52.43 27.22
C ARG A 13 -12.83 -51.35 27.19
N ALA A 14 -11.95 -51.38 26.18
CA ALA A 14 -11.04 -50.29 25.86
C ALA A 14 -11.85 -49.13 25.23
N LEU A 15 -12.03 -48.06 25.97
CA LEU A 15 -12.59 -46.80 25.47
C LEU A 15 -11.48 -46.05 24.72
N CYS A 16 -11.46 -46.16 23.39
CA CYS A 16 -10.64 -45.26 22.55
C CYS A 16 -11.30 -43.89 22.52
N ALA A 17 -10.82 -42.96 23.34
CA ALA A 17 -11.16 -41.52 23.22
C ALA A 17 -10.41 -40.94 22.04
N LEU A 18 -11.09 -40.74 20.90
CA LEU A 18 -10.58 -39.95 19.80
C LEU A 18 -10.60 -38.47 20.21
N LEU A 19 -9.45 -37.92 20.57
CA LEU A 19 -9.23 -36.49 20.68
C LEU A 19 -9.16 -35.91 19.25
N LEU A 20 -10.28 -35.38 18.74
CA LEU A 20 -10.27 -34.50 17.57
C LEU A 20 -9.61 -33.18 17.99
N ALA A 21 -8.31 -33.05 17.71
CA ALA A 21 -7.62 -31.77 17.77
C ALA A 21 -8.14 -30.90 16.61
N ALA A 22 -9.12 -30.03 16.90
CA ALA A 22 -9.54 -28.99 15.99
C ALA A 22 -8.39 -27.98 15.83
N SER A 23 -7.59 -28.14 14.79
CA SER A 23 -6.57 -27.16 14.38
C SER A 23 -7.32 -25.91 13.85
N LEU A 24 -7.51 -24.93 14.74
CA LEU A 24 -7.98 -23.60 14.33
C LEU A 24 -6.88 -22.99 13.42
N PRO A 25 -7.25 -22.50 12.23
CA PRO A 25 -6.28 -21.82 11.38
C PRO A 25 -5.83 -20.55 12.12
N THR A 26 -4.57 -20.53 12.59
CA THR A 26 -3.93 -19.32 13.12
C THR A 26 -3.71 -18.36 11.96
N GLY A 27 -4.75 -17.63 11.60
CA GLY A 27 -4.65 -16.56 10.66
C GLY A 27 -3.77 -15.46 11.23
N THR A 28 -2.59 -15.22 10.66
CA THR A 28 -1.77 -14.06 11.01
C THR A 28 -2.55 -12.79 10.75
N VAL A 29 -3.05 -12.16 11.81
CA VAL A 29 -3.63 -10.82 11.77
C VAL A 29 -2.44 -9.87 11.55
N HIS A 30 -2.34 -9.30 10.35
CA HIS A 30 -1.40 -8.21 10.13
C HIS A 30 -1.92 -6.98 10.88
N ALA A 31 -1.13 -6.47 11.83
CA ALA A 31 -1.46 -5.26 12.54
C ALA A 31 -1.60 -4.09 11.54
N GLN A 32 -2.62 -3.27 11.73
CA GLN A 32 -2.84 -2.04 10.98
C GLN A 32 -1.60 -1.15 11.09
N GLU A 33 -1.10 -0.64 9.96
CA GLU A 33 0.00 0.32 9.95
C GLU A 33 -0.56 1.73 10.06
N ILE A 34 -0.29 2.41 11.20
CA ILE A 34 -0.74 3.78 11.42
C ILE A 34 0.12 4.72 10.54
N PRO A 35 -0.49 5.52 9.63
CA PRO A 35 0.25 6.51 8.87
C PRO A 35 0.99 7.49 9.78
N PRO A 36 2.24 7.89 9.48
CA PRO A 36 2.98 8.85 10.27
C PRO A 36 2.24 10.18 10.45
N PRO A 37 2.49 10.96 11.53
CA PRO A 37 1.74 12.18 11.87
C PRO A 37 1.65 13.22 10.73
N ALA A 38 2.70 13.36 9.91
CA ALA A 38 2.69 14.29 8.78
C ALA A 38 1.59 13.94 7.74
N TYR A 39 1.35 12.65 7.49
CA TYR A 39 0.28 12.18 6.59
C TYR A 39 -1.10 12.39 7.21
N GLN A 40 -1.23 12.13 8.51
CA GLN A 40 -2.49 12.36 9.22
C GLN A 40 -2.87 13.84 9.18
N LEU A 41 -1.93 14.74 9.44
CA LEU A 41 -2.16 16.18 9.41
C LEU A 41 -2.55 16.70 8.03
N ALA A 42 -1.81 16.29 6.98
CA ALA A 42 -2.11 16.68 5.60
C ALA A 42 -3.48 16.17 5.15
N ALA A 43 -3.77 14.91 5.45
CA ALA A 43 -5.04 14.28 5.11
C ALA A 43 -6.22 14.92 5.84
N GLN A 44 -6.06 15.21 7.14
CA GLN A 44 -7.08 15.89 7.95
C GLN A 44 -7.43 17.28 7.38
N ARG A 45 -6.42 18.06 7.02
CA ARG A 45 -6.61 19.41 6.44
C ARG A 45 -7.34 19.37 5.09
N ALA A 46 -7.05 18.37 4.26
CA ALA A 46 -7.73 18.19 2.99
C ALA A 46 -9.08 17.46 3.10
N GLY A 47 -9.42 16.88 4.26
CA GLY A 47 -10.64 16.08 4.43
C GLY A 47 -10.63 14.77 3.67
N ILE A 48 -9.48 14.06 3.65
CA ILE A 48 -9.32 12.75 3.00
C ILE A 48 -8.81 11.69 4.00
N PRO A 49 -8.99 10.38 3.74
CA PRO A 49 -8.44 9.35 4.61
C PRO A 49 -6.90 9.33 4.59
N SER A 50 -6.26 9.37 5.76
CA SER A 50 -4.79 9.36 5.87
C SER A 50 -4.16 8.08 5.30
N ALA A 51 -4.86 6.94 5.39
CA ALA A 51 -4.42 5.68 4.80
C ALA A 51 -4.31 5.77 3.27
N VAL A 52 -5.22 6.49 2.61
CA VAL A 52 -5.20 6.74 1.15
C VAL A 52 -3.95 7.54 0.78
N LEU A 53 -3.71 8.68 1.44
CA LEU A 53 -2.55 9.52 1.18
C LEU A 53 -1.23 8.75 1.39
N TYR A 54 -1.16 7.97 2.47
CA TYR A 54 0.03 7.18 2.78
C TYR A 54 0.27 6.06 1.76
N ALA A 55 -0.79 5.36 1.35
CA ALA A 55 -0.70 4.31 0.34
C ALA A 55 -0.23 4.85 -1.03
N VAL A 56 -0.69 6.04 -1.42
CA VAL A 56 -0.20 6.75 -2.63
C VAL A 56 1.28 7.08 -2.48
N ALA A 57 1.71 7.68 -1.37
CA ALA A 57 3.12 8.01 -1.16
C ALA A 57 4.04 6.78 -1.14
N LEU A 58 3.56 5.63 -0.63
CA LEU A 58 4.28 4.35 -0.70
C LEU A 58 4.49 3.88 -2.15
N GLN A 59 3.52 4.11 -3.02
CA GLN A 59 3.60 3.79 -4.44
C GLN A 59 4.54 4.75 -5.18
N GLU A 60 4.45 6.05 -4.90
CA GLU A 60 5.13 7.10 -5.63
C GLU A 60 6.62 7.20 -5.29
N SER A 61 6.95 7.17 -4.01
CA SER A 61 8.30 7.44 -3.52
C SER A 61 8.89 6.34 -2.65
N GLY A 62 8.23 5.18 -2.55
CA GLY A 62 8.64 4.10 -1.65
C GLY A 62 10.04 3.57 -1.90
N ILE A 63 10.80 3.41 -0.81
CA ILE A 63 12.08 2.70 -0.77
C ILE A 63 12.05 1.59 0.29
N ARG A 64 12.86 0.55 0.09
CA ARG A 64 13.07 -0.45 1.14
C ARG A 64 14.15 0.03 2.11
N ARG A 65 13.78 0.15 3.39
CA ARG A 65 14.69 0.52 4.48
C ARG A 65 14.43 -0.42 5.66
N ASN A 66 15.47 -1.10 6.12
CA ASN A 66 15.37 -2.07 7.23
C ASN A 66 14.23 -3.10 7.02
N GLY A 67 14.14 -3.66 5.81
CA GLY A 67 13.11 -4.65 5.45
C GLY A 67 11.70 -4.08 5.19
N ARG A 68 11.43 -2.81 5.49
CA ARG A 68 10.13 -2.17 5.31
C ARG A 68 10.12 -1.23 4.12
N LEU A 69 8.98 -1.13 3.43
CA LEU A 69 8.74 -0.11 2.42
C LEU A 69 8.29 1.18 3.12
N VAL A 70 9.00 2.27 2.87
CA VAL A 70 8.68 3.60 3.43
C VAL A 70 8.79 4.66 2.33
N PRO A 71 7.94 5.71 2.32
CA PRO A 71 8.08 6.81 1.37
C PRO A 71 9.36 7.61 1.64
N TRP A 72 10.01 8.08 0.56
CA TRP A 72 11.25 8.85 0.67
C TRP A 72 11.06 10.27 0.15
N PRO A 73 11.24 11.31 1.00
CA PRO A 73 10.88 12.68 0.64
C PRO A 73 11.76 13.30 -0.44
N TRP A 74 13.03 12.89 -0.51
CA TRP A 74 13.98 13.45 -1.45
C TRP A 74 14.12 12.56 -2.69
N SER A 75 12.97 12.38 -3.33
CA SER A 75 12.79 11.57 -4.53
C SER A 75 12.46 12.44 -5.72
N LEU A 76 13.09 12.18 -6.85
CA LEU A 76 12.74 12.74 -8.14
C LEU A 76 12.46 11.62 -9.14
N ASN A 77 11.55 11.88 -10.07
CA ASN A 77 11.46 11.14 -11.32
C ASN A 77 11.76 12.13 -12.46
N VAL A 78 12.79 11.87 -13.24
CA VAL A 78 13.21 12.72 -14.35
C VAL A 78 13.10 11.91 -15.62
N ALA A 79 12.13 12.20 -16.45
CA ALA A 79 11.86 11.51 -17.71
C ALA A 79 11.74 9.98 -17.57
N GLY A 80 11.09 9.50 -16.47
CA GLY A 80 10.92 8.09 -16.17
C GLY A 80 12.06 7.48 -15.34
N GLN A 81 13.14 8.21 -15.09
CA GLN A 81 14.25 7.74 -14.28
C GLN A 81 14.12 8.19 -12.83
N SER A 82 13.98 7.24 -11.93
CA SER A 82 13.89 7.50 -10.50
C SER A 82 15.23 7.82 -9.89
N ARG A 83 15.33 8.92 -9.14
CA ARG A 83 16.51 9.36 -8.41
C ARG A 83 16.18 9.55 -6.93
N ARG A 84 17.11 9.14 -6.06
CA ARG A 84 16.97 9.23 -4.60
C ARG A 84 18.21 9.92 -4.03
N PHE A 85 17.97 10.89 -3.15
CA PHE A 85 19.03 11.69 -2.55
C PHE A 85 19.07 11.48 -1.05
N ALA A 86 20.24 11.69 -0.44
CA ALA A 86 20.41 11.55 1.00
C ALA A 86 19.86 12.75 1.77
N THR A 87 19.92 13.94 1.16
CA THR A 87 19.51 15.20 1.78
C THR A 87 18.57 16.01 0.88
N ARG A 88 17.80 16.93 1.49
CA ARG A 88 16.98 17.90 0.76
C ARG A 88 17.81 18.80 -0.14
N SER A 89 18.99 19.22 0.32
CA SER A 89 19.90 20.08 -0.43
C SER A 89 20.36 19.42 -1.72
N ASP A 90 20.80 18.15 -1.64
CA ASP A 90 21.24 17.39 -2.82
C ASP A 90 20.09 17.17 -3.80
N ALA A 91 18.90 16.87 -3.29
CA ALA A 91 17.70 16.71 -4.10
C ALA A 91 17.33 18.04 -4.81
N CYS A 92 17.42 19.17 -4.11
CA CYS A 92 17.16 20.48 -4.71
C CYS A 92 18.18 20.80 -5.82
N SER A 93 19.45 20.56 -5.59
CA SER A 93 20.51 20.73 -6.62
C SER A 93 20.24 19.83 -7.83
N GLY A 94 19.87 18.56 -7.59
CA GLY A 94 19.51 17.61 -8.65
C GLY A 94 18.25 18.04 -9.41
N LEU A 95 17.25 18.61 -8.73
CA LEU A 95 16.05 19.14 -9.34
C LEU A 95 16.35 20.34 -10.25
N GLN A 96 17.13 21.29 -9.76
CA GLN A 96 17.56 22.46 -10.54
C GLN A 96 18.36 22.06 -11.79
N GLN A 97 19.23 21.06 -11.66
CA GLN A 97 19.96 20.51 -12.80
C GLN A 97 19.00 19.85 -13.81
N ALA A 98 18.03 19.06 -13.34
CA ALA A 98 17.06 18.40 -14.20
C ALA A 98 16.21 19.41 -14.99
N MET A 99 15.79 20.50 -14.35
CA MET A 99 14.97 21.56 -14.97
C MET A 99 15.67 22.29 -16.13
N ARG A 100 17.00 22.30 -16.17
CA ARG A 100 17.77 22.90 -17.29
C ARG A 100 17.77 22.03 -18.55
N ALA A 101 17.58 20.71 -18.39
CA ALA A 101 17.76 19.74 -19.47
C ALA A 101 16.49 18.95 -19.82
N THR A 102 15.42 19.09 -19.01
CA THR A 102 14.20 18.27 -19.13
C THR A 102 12.96 19.16 -19.02
N PRO A 103 11.97 19.02 -19.90
CA PRO A 103 10.68 19.71 -19.74
C PRO A 103 10.07 19.42 -18.37
N HIS A 104 9.51 20.46 -17.74
CA HIS A 104 8.94 20.37 -16.40
C HIS A 104 7.80 19.34 -16.30
N THR A 105 7.06 19.12 -17.39
CA THR A 105 6.01 18.09 -17.49
C THR A 105 6.54 16.64 -17.41
N ARG A 106 7.86 16.47 -17.43
CA ARG A 106 8.54 15.18 -17.30
C ARG A 106 9.38 15.06 -16.02
N ILE A 107 9.10 15.94 -15.06
CA ILE A 107 9.81 15.95 -13.75
C ILE A 107 8.76 15.89 -12.65
N ASP A 108 8.90 14.88 -11.78
CA ASP A 108 8.07 14.70 -10.58
C ASP A 108 8.96 14.76 -9.34
N ALA A 109 8.45 15.31 -8.23
CA ALA A 109 9.24 15.54 -7.03
C ALA A 109 8.49 15.21 -5.74
N GLY A 110 9.25 14.70 -4.77
CA GLY A 110 8.84 14.52 -3.37
C GLY A 110 8.04 13.25 -3.10
N LEU A 111 7.37 13.21 -1.96
CA LEU A 111 6.63 12.06 -1.44
C LEU A 111 5.48 11.63 -2.36
N GLY A 112 4.69 12.58 -2.85
CA GLY A 112 3.57 12.36 -3.76
C GLY A 112 3.95 12.46 -5.24
N GLN A 113 5.24 12.61 -5.59
CA GLN A 113 5.73 12.77 -6.96
C GLN A 113 4.91 13.82 -7.74
N ILE A 114 4.88 15.03 -7.17
CA ILE A 114 4.14 16.14 -7.78
C ILE A 114 4.84 16.58 -9.07
N ASN A 115 4.11 16.58 -10.18
CA ASN A 115 4.63 16.97 -11.49
C ASN A 115 4.84 18.48 -11.56
N LEU A 116 6.04 18.91 -11.95
CA LEU A 116 6.43 20.32 -11.97
C LEU A 116 5.69 21.14 -13.01
N GLY A 117 5.32 20.55 -14.13
CA GLY A 117 4.63 21.26 -15.21
C GLY A 117 3.13 21.34 -14.98
N TYR A 118 2.49 20.20 -14.67
CA TYR A 118 1.03 20.14 -14.51
C TYR A 118 0.52 20.82 -13.23
N HIS A 119 1.37 20.97 -12.21
CA HIS A 119 1.01 21.55 -10.93
C HIS A 119 1.79 22.83 -10.58
N ALA A 120 2.35 23.50 -11.59
CA ALA A 120 3.19 24.68 -11.41
C ALA A 120 2.54 25.81 -10.57
N GLN A 121 1.22 25.92 -10.60
CA GLN A 121 0.45 26.91 -9.84
C GLN A 121 0.37 26.63 -8.33
N ARG A 122 0.81 25.44 -7.85
CA ARG A 122 0.69 25.00 -6.44
C ARG A 122 1.92 25.33 -5.61
N PHE A 123 3.00 25.81 -6.22
CA PHE A 123 4.24 26.16 -5.51
C PHE A 123 4.92 27.35 -6.16
N THR A 124 5.64 28.12 -5.36
CA THR A 124 6.40 29.28 -5.85
C THR A 124 7.81 28.85 -6.26
N TYR A 125 8.45 28.02 -5.44
CA TYR A 125 9.80 27.54 -5.69
C TYR A 125 9.79 26.02 -5.86
N PRO A 126 10.34 25.48 -6.95
CA PRO A 126 10.33 24.03 -7.21
C PRO A 126 10.91 23.19 -6.06
N CYS A 127 11.95 23.68 -5.37
CA CYS A 127 12.52 23.00 -4.21
C CYS A 127 11.60 22.92 -2.99
N ASP A 128 10.47 23.65 -2.98
CA ASP A 128 9.44 23.52 -1.95
C ASP A 128 8.75 22.16 -2.02
N LEU A 129 8.71 21.51 -3.20
CA LEU A 129 8.21 20.16 -3.36
C LEU A 129 9.06 19.08 -2.66
N LEU A 130 10.25 19.44 -2.19
CA LEU A 130 11.13 18.58 -1.40
C LEU A 130 10.98 18.80 0.11
N ASP A 131 10.08 19.70 0.51
CA ASP A 131 9.59 19.78 1.87
C ASP A 131 8.47 18.75 2.08
N PRO A 132 8.60 17.80 3.03
CA PRO A 132 7.62 16.73 3.21
C PRO A 132 6.20 17.24 3.49
N TYR A 133 6.07 18.29 4.30
CA TYR A 133 4.75 18.80 4.70
C TYR A 133 4.05 19.51 3.53
N ARG A 134 4.78 20.35 2.78
CA ARG A 134 4.24 21.02 1.60
C ARG A 134 3.86 20.01 0.51
N ASN A 135 4.73 19.06 0.25
CA ASN A 135 4.47 18.02 -0.74
C ASN A 135 3.23 17.20 -0.41
N LEU A 136 3.09 16.75 0.84
CA LEU A 136 1.93 16.00 1.30
C LEU A 136 0.65 16.83 1.27
N ALA A 137 0.70 18.13 1.58
CA ALA A 137 -0.46 19.01 1.48
C ALA A 137 -0.95 19.09 0.03
N ILE A 138 -0.05 19.34 -0.93
CA ILE A 138 -0.38 19.39 -2.37
C ILE A 138 -0.91 18.04 -2.86
N ALA A 139 -0.28 16.92 -2.47
CA ALA A 139 -0.75 15.59 -2.85
C ALA A 139 -2.15 15.29 -2.32
N ALA A 140 -2.45 15.70 -1.09
CA ALA A 140 -3.77 15.53 -0.47
C ALA A 140 -4.85 16.35 -1.18
N GLU A 141 -4.54 17.60 -1.55
CA GLU A 141 -5.43 18.45 -2.34
C GLU A 141 -5.73 17.85 -3.70
N ILE A 142 -4.71 17.39 -4.43
CA ILE A 142 -4.90 16.73 -5.74
C ILE A 142 -5.78 15.50 -5.59
N LEU A 143 -5.54 14.64 -4.58
CA LEU A 143 -6.39 13.49 -4.32
C LEU A 143 -7.83 13.87 -4.03
N LYS A 144 -8.05 14.94 -3.26
CA LYS A 144 -9.39 15.46 -2.96
C LYS A 144 -10.11 15.95 -4.22
N GLU A 145 -9.43 16.66 -5.09
CA GLU A 145 -9.97 17.16 -6.37
C GLU A 145 -10.34 16.02 -7.32
N GLN A 146 -9.61 14.91 -7.25
CA GLN A 146 -9.90 13.73 -8.07
C GLN A 146 -11.03 12.86 -7.51
N HIS A 147 -11.52 13.14 -6.31
CA HIS A 147 -12.55 12.34 -5.64
C HIS A 147 -13.94 12.93 -5.86
N THR A 148 -14.85 12.09 -6.35
CA THR A 148 -16.29 12.41 -6.41
C THR A 148 -16.96 11.94 -5.11
N PRO A 149 -17.78 12.78 -4.45
CA PRO A 149 -18.48 12.37 -3.22
C PRO A 149 -19.26 11.06 -3.42
N GLY A 150 -19.09 10.12 -2.49
CA GLY A 150 -19.76 8.82 -2.51
C GLY A 150 -19.09 7.72 -3.34
N GLU A 151 -18.02 8.03 -4.07
CA GLU A 151 -17.26 7.00 -4.80
C GLU A 151 -16.17 6.36 -3.95
N ASP A 152 -15.69 5.18 -4.40
CA ASP A 152 -14.51 4.53 -3.83
C ASP A 152 -13.24 5.37 -4.11
N TRP A 153 -12.44 5.60 -3.07
CA TRP A 153 -11.15 6.30 -3.16
C TRP A 153 -10.19 5.67 -4.17
N LEU A 154 -10.33 4.39 -4.49
CA LEU A 154 -9.52 3.75 -5.54
C LEU A 154 -9.72 4.39 -6.91
N LEU A 155 -10.89 4.98 -7.19
CA LEU A 155 -11.12 5.69 -8.46
C LEU A 155 -10.35 7.01 -8.47
N ALA A 156 -10.41 7.78 -7.39
CA ALA A 156 -9.61 9.01 -7.22
C ALA A 156 -8.11 8.73 -7.32
N ILE A 157 -7.63 7.65 -6.69
CA ILE A 157 -6.25 7.17 -6.78
C ILE A 157 -5.86 6.92 -8.26
N GLY A 158 -6.72 6.30 -9.03
CA GLY A 158 -6.45 6.08 -10.46
C GLY A 158 -6.30 7.39 -11.23
N ARG A 159 -7.19 8.36 -10.97
CA ARG A 159 -7.16 9.70 -11.60
C ARG A 159 -6.00 10.56 -11.13
N TYR A 160 -5.53 10.37 -9.90
CA TYR A 160 -4.31 11.02 -9.40
C TYR A 160 -3.11 10.73 -10.31
N HIS A 161 -2.93 9.48 -10.70
CA HIS A 161 -1.85 9.07 -11.61
C HIS A 161 -2.15 9.44 -13.07
N ARG A 162 -3.39 9.29 -13.50
CA ARG A 162 -3.81 9.57 -14.86
C ARG A 162 -5.28 10.01 -14.91
N PRO A 163 -5.56 11.33 -14.98
CA PRO A 163 -6.92 11.84 -15.03
C PRO A 163 -7.76 11.29 -16.19
N ALA A 164 -7.14 11.06 -17.36
CA ALA A 164 -7.80 10.45 -18.52
C ALA A 164 -8.20 8.97 -18.33
N GLY A 165 -7.85 8.34 -17.21
CA GLY A 165 -8.20 6.96 -16.91
C GLY A 165 -7.47 5.90 -17.77
N GLY A 166 -8.20 4.84 -18.15
CA GLY A 166 -7.71 3.75 -18.97
C GLY A 166 -6.84 2.72 -18.20
N GLU A 167 -6.19 1.82 -18.93
CA GLU A 167 -5.41 0.73 -18.34
C GLU A 167 -4.22 1.21 -17.47
N PRO A 168 -3.51 2.30 -17.76
CA PRO A 168 -2.48 2.81 -16.86
C PRO A 168 -3.04 3.20 -15.49
N ALA A 169 -4.19 3.89 -15.43
CA ALA A 169 -4.87 4.23 -14.18
C ALA A 169 -5.34 2.96 -13.44
N ALA A 170 -5.84 1.96 -14.16
CA ALA A 170 -6.27 0.69 -13.59
C ALA A 170 -5.10 -0.10 -12.97
N ARG A 171 -3.96 -0.19 -13.65
CA ARG A 171 -2.74 -0.81 -13.09
C ARG A 171 -2.25 -0.08 -11.84
N TYR A 172 -2.24 1.24 -11.89
CA TYR A 172 -1.85 2.05 -10.74
C TYR A 172 -2.76 1.80 -9.53
N ARG A 173 -4.09 1.80 -9.72
CA ARG A 173 -5.07 1.46 -8.67
C ARG A 173 -4.78 0.10 -8.03
N ARG A 174 -4.55 -0.93 -8.85
CA ARG A 174 -4.21 -2.28 -8.35
C ARG A 174 -2.91 -2.28 -7.54
N SER A 175 -1.95 -1.45 -7.90
CA SER A 175 -0.71 -1.34 -7.14
C SER A 175 -0.94 -0.65 -5.79
N VAL A 176 -1.62 0.49 -5.78
CA VAL A 176 -1.90 1.24 -4.55
C VAL A 176 -2.85 0.48 -3.63
N SER A 177 -3.82 -0.29 -4.17
CA SER A 177 -4.73 -1.09 -3.34
C SER A 177 -4.00 -2.11 -2.46
N ARG A 178 -2.88 -2.68 -2.93
CA ARG A 178 -2.03 -3.56 -2.10
C ARG A 178 -1.36 -2.81 -0.94
N HIS A 179 -0.93 -1.56 -1.17
CA HIS A 179 -0.41 -0.72 -0.10
C HIS A 179 -1.51 -0.33 0.88
N LEU A 180 -2.68 0.02 0.38
CA LEU A 180 -3.84 0.39 1.19
C LEU A 180 -4.29 -0.79 2.08
N ALA A 181 -4.39 -1.99 1.53
CA ALA A 181 -4.71 -3.20 2.28
C ALA A 181 -3.68 -3.47 3.40
N ARG A 182 -2.38 -3.28 3.13
CA ARG A 182 -1.33 -3.39 4.14
C ARG A 182 -1.51 -2.35 5.25
N VAL A 183 -1.76 -1.09 4.89
CA VAL A 183 -1.96 0.00 5.87
C VAL A 183 -3.20 -0.24 6.73
N GLN A 184 -4.27 -0.76 6.15
CA GLN A 184 -5.51 -1.06 6.84
C GLN A 184 -5.50 -2.41 7.59
N GLY A 185 -4.45 -3.22 7.44
CA GLY A 185 -4.38 -4.55 8.04
C GLY A 185 -5.35 -5.56 7.42
N THR A 186 -5.92 -5.26 6.24
CA THR A 186 -6.84 -6.15 5.53
C THR A 186 -6.07 -7.12 4.63
N ARG A 187 -6.50 -8.40 4.59
CA ARG A 187 -5.98 -9.35 3.60
C ARG A 187 -6.52 -8.97 2.22
N THR A 188 -5.65 -8.83 1.24
CA THR A 188 -6.05 -9.03 -0.15
C THR A 188 -6.30 -10.53 -0.32
N THR A 189 -7.56 -10.94 -0.35
CA THR A 189 -7.92 -12.29 -0.80
C THR A 189 -7.52 -12.36 -2.27
N GLY A 190 -6.37 -13.00 -2.55
CA GLY A 190 -6.04 -13.42 -3.91
C GLY A 190 -7.19 -14.26 -4.43
N ALA A 191 -7.61 -14.01 -5.67
CA ALA A 191 -8.61 -14.85 -6.33
C ALA A 191 -8.20 -16.32 -6.18
N PRO A 192 -9.15 -17.23 -5.86
CA PRO A 192 -8.82 -18.65 -5.78
C PRO A 192 -8.29 -19.09 -7.15
N HIS A 193 -7.10 -19.67 -7.16
CA HIS A 193 -6.61 -20.45 -8.29
C HIS A 193 -7.70 -21.48 -8.60
N ALA A 194 -8.31 -21.37 -9.78
CA ALA A 194 -9.17 -22.41 -10.31
C ALA A 194 -8.34 -23.69 -10.36
N ALA A 195 -8.68 -24.62 -9.47
CA ALA A 195 -8.13 -25.97 -9.52
C ALA A 195 -8.50 -26.55 -10.88
N CYS A 196 -7.50 -26.87 -11.70
CA CYS A 196 -7.66 -27.72 -12.87
C CYS A 196 -8.31 -29.03 -12.39
N GLN A 197 -9.56 -29.23 -12.74
CA GLN A 197 -10.16 -30.56 -12.69
C GLN A 197 -9.53 -31.39 -13.81
N GLU A 198 -8.61 -32.24 -13.39
CA GLU A 198 -8.08 -33.34 -14.20
C GLU A 198 -9.24 -34.31 -14.48
N LYS A 199 -9.69 -34.34 -15.74
CA LYS A 199 -10.55 -35.42 -16.23
C LYS A 199 -9.69 -36.64 -16.43
N SER A 200 -9.85 -37.65 -15.58
CA SER A 200 -9.39 -39.01 -15.87
C SER A 200 -10.37 -39.74 -16.80
N PRO A 201 -9.86 -40.66 -17.62
CA PRO A 201 -10.57 -41.32 -18.71
C PRO A 201 -11.60 -42.35 -18.29
#